data_a77939709984e5f409809008c3758bf4
#
_entry.id   a77939709984e5f409809008c3758bf4
#
_cell.length_a   1.000
_cell.length_b   1.000
_cell.length_c   1.000
_cell.angle_alpha   90.00
_cell.angle_beta   90.00
_cell.angle_gamma   90.00
#
_symmetry.space_group_name_H-M   'P 1'
#
loop_
_entity.id
_entity.type
_entity.pdbx_description
1 polymer ?
#
loop_
_entity_poly.entity_id
_entity_poly.type
_entity_poly.pdbx_seq_one_letter_code
_entity_poly.pdbx_strand_id
1 'polypeptide(L)'
;MNRKLVCFFLLPFLWFVSCTENVTPPDSMRLDLKVTVVDTTGITAGMTGRDEVQDAKIFINSVTYYNYFDTLTDSGGQASFEKILPDQYNISVTKKIVQTIEGKTVERVLNGQMSNIEISGGDTEVTVYVQPASLGKLIFSEIYYNGSPSRIRPNYYHDQFTEIYNNSTDTLYLDGKIICDAEYGYIDEKYIHCVHANQFPGTGKDYPILPGEMKIVAQDAIDHTFFVPVSVNLSNADFEYYVYDQDDVDVPSVTNMVRIHHKYGRDVLYSVMNCAVVLLEVEDPYAYGYDNYECIKFPKSAIMDGVDYRDNLQEVEYKRLDPSIDAGLTGGFPMYSNKSIHRRIDYIDNGRVVLMDNNNSTIDFQVLNHPTPGYFFDEAVK
;
A
#
# COMPACT_ATOMS: atom_id res chain seq x y z
N MET A 1 -55.58 -15.20 61.14
CA MET A 1 -55.93 -15.18 59.70
C MET A 1 -55.39 -13.87 59.12
N ASN A 2 -54.15 -13.87 58.68
CA ASN A 2 -53.46 -12.68 58.10
C ASN A 2 -53.27 -12.89 56.61
N ARG A 3 -54.02 -12.12 55.81
CA ARG A 3 -53.84 -12.03 54.36
C ARG A 3 -52.75 -11.02 54.06
N LYS A 4 -51.60 -11.51 53.47
CA LYS A 4 -50.55 -10.66 52.86
C LYS A 4 -51.00 -10.25 51.47
N LEU A 5 -51.12 -8.95 51.25
CA LEU A 5 -51.32 -8.32 49.95
C LEU A 5 -50.01 -8.23 49.22
N VAL A 6 -49.92 -8.89 48.07
CA VAL A 6 -48.73 -8.80 47.19
C VAL A 6 -49.09 -7.75 46.12
N CYS A 7 -48.42 -6.59 46.21
CA CYS A 7 -48.48 -5.60 45.14
C CYS A 7 -47.50 -5.97 44.03
N PHE A 8 -47.99 -6.28 42.84
CA PHE A 8 -47.22 -6.39 41.60
C PHE A 8 -46.99 -4.98 41.06
N PHE A 9 -45.76 -4.53 41.09
CA PHE A 9 -45.30 -3.37 40.33
C PHE A 9 -45.03 -3.78 38.88
N LEU A 10 -45.91 -3.39 37.96
CA LEU A 10 -45.68 -3.40 36.52
C LEU A 10 -44.79 -2.19 36.17
N LEU A 11 -43.51 -2.43 35.91
CA LEU A 11 -42.64 -1.45 35.25
C LEU A 11 -42.98 -1.41 33.76
N PRO A 12 -43.30 -0.24 33.18
CA PRO A 12 -43.45 -0.13 31.75
C PRO A 12 -42.06 -0.21 31.10
N PHE A 13 -41.85 -1.22 30.28
CA PHE A 13 -40.66 -1.33 29.39
C PHE A 13 -40.84 -0.28 28.28
N LEU A 14 -40.18 0.88 28.44
CA LEU A 14 -40.02 1.85 27.36
C LEU A 14 -39.01 1.28 26.34
N TRP A 15 -39.55 0.79 25.25
CA TRP A 15 -38.75 0.51 24.06
C TRP A 15 -38.34 1.84 23.44
N PHE A 16 -37.06 2.22 23.63
CA PHE A 16 -36.45 3.22 22.80
C PHE A 16 -36.21 2.60 21.41
N VAL A 17 -37.10 2.83 20.48
CA VAL A 17 -36.87 2.66 19.07
C VAL A 17 -35.93 3.82 18.68
N SER A 18 -34.64 3.58 18.65
CA SER A 18 -33.70 4.46 18.00
C SER A 18 -33.90 4.32 16.49
N CYS A 19 -34.79 5.15 15.93
CA CYS A 19 -34.73 5.41 14.51
C CYS A 19 -33.48 6.20 14.24
N THR A 20 -32.40 5.53 13.75
CA THR A 20 -31.39 6.20 13.00
C THR A 20 -31.99 6.54 11.64
N GLU A 21 -32.68 7.67 11.55
CA GLU A 21 -32.95 8.27 10.25
C GLU A 21 -31.58 8.58 9.64
N ASN A 22 -31.28 7.97 8.50
CA ASN A 22 -30.20 8.42 7.63
C ASN A 22 -30.64 9.79 7.10
N VAL A 23 -30.32 10.85 7.84
CA VAL A 23 -30.60 12.22 7.43
C VAL A 23 -29.61 12.52 6.30
N THR A 24 -30.06 12.41 5.06
CA THR A 24 -29.30 12.91 3.92
C THR A 24 -29.18 14.43 4.09
N PRO A 25 -27.97 15.00 4.16
CA PRO A 25 -27.80 16.43 4.27
C PRO A 25 -28.52 17.15 3.13
N PRO A 26 -29.18 18.30 3.40
CA PRO A 26 -29.86 19.05 2.35
C PRO A 26 -28.87 19.50 1.26
N ASP A 27 -29.36 19.59 0.01
CA ASP A 27 -28.53 20.00 -1.15
C ASP A 27 -27.86 21.37 -0.94
N SER A 28 -28.41 22.23 -0.11
CA SER A 28 -27.83 23.52 0.27
C SER A 28 -26.53 23.42 1.11
N MET A 29 -26.22 22.24 1.65
CA MET A 29 -24.96 21.98 2.37
C MET A 29 -23.90 21.32 1.48
N ARG A 30 -24.20 21.07 0.21
CA ARG A 30 -23.28 20.42 -0.70
C ARG A 30 -22.47 21.45 -1.45
N LEU A 31 -21.19 21.19 -1.63
CA LEU A 31 -20.20 22.08 -2.21
C LEU A 31 -19.56 21.44 -3.43
N ASP A 32 -18.97 22.23 -4.28
CA ASP A 32 -18.22 21.74 -5.43
C ASP A 32 -16.71 21.90 -5.19
N LEU A 33 -15.95 20.86 -5.56
CA LEU A 33 -14.50 20.87 -5.58
C LEU A 33 -14.03 20.80 -7.03
N LYS A 34 -13.25 21.78 -7.44
CA LYS A 34 -12.58 21.79 -8.73
C LYS A 34 -11.09 21.53 -8.53
N VAL A 35 -10.57 20.54 -9.24
CA VAL A 35 -9.15 20.15 -9.21
C VAL A 35 -8.52 20.43 -10.56
N THR A 36 -7.41 21.17 -10.56
CA THR A 36 -6.56 21.36 -11.73
C THR A 36 -5.27 20.56 -11.54
N VAL A 37 -4.86 19.80 -12.54
CA VAL A 37 -3.63 19.00 -12.52
C VAL A 37 -2.60 19.62 -13.44
N VAL A 38 -1.41 19.89 -12.89
CA VAL A 38 -0.33 20.60 -13.58
C VAL A 38 0.98 19.83 -13.47
N ASP A 39 1.64 19.59 -14.59
CA ASP A 39 2.97 18.99 -14.68
C ASP A 39 4.02 20.11 -14.86
N THR A 40 4.79 20.38 -13.83
CA THR A 40 5.88 21.39 -13.86
C THR A 40 7.21 20.85 -14.37
N THR A 41 7.27 19.55 -14.73
CA THR A 41 8.52 18.90 -15.19
C THR A 41 8.75 19.06 -16.70
N GLY A 42 7.75 19.55 -17.42
CA GLY A 42 7.80 19.76 -18.87
C GLY A 42 7.53 18.53 -19.72
N ILE A 43 7.24 17.37 -19.12
CA ILE A 43 6.93 16.14 -19.86
C ILE A 43 5.62 16.34 -20.66
N THR A 44 4.57 16.78 -19.98
CA THR A 44 3.27 17.06 -20.61
C THR A 44 3.36 18.19 -21.61
N ALA A 45 4.06 19.29 -21.28
CA ALA A 45 4.28 20.42 -22.17
C ALA A 45 5.03 20.03 -23.45
N GLY A 46 6.01 19.14 -23.34
CA GLY A 46 6.73 18.59 -24.52
C GLY A 46 5.86 17.80 -25.48
N MET A 47 4.73 17.26 -25.01
CA MET A 47 3.78 16.48 -25.80
C MET A 47 2.62 17.32 -26.36
N THR A 48 2.07 18.19 -25.53
CA THR A 48 0.80 18.89 -25.78
C THR A 48 0.94 20.37 -25.98
N GLY A 49 2.11 20.96 -25.65
CA GLY A 49 2.36 22.40 -25.63
C GLY A 49 1.79 23.10 -24.39
N ARG A 50 1.30 22.36 -23.39
CA ARG A 50 0.69 22.90 -22.17
C ARG A 50 1.11 22.07 -20.95
N ASP A 51 1.13 22.71 -19.79
CA ASP A 51 1.48 22.07 -18.50
C ASP A 51 0.29 21.34 -17.86
N GLU A 52 -0.95 21.68 -18.27
CA GLU A 52 -2.16 21.04 -17.75
C GLU A 52 -2.27 19.59 -18.27
N VAL A 53 -2.56 18.66 -17.36
CA VAL A 53 -2.54 17.22 -17.63
C VAL A 53 -3.95 16.72 -17.94
N GLN A 54 -4.21 16.42 -19.21
CA GLN A 54 -5.46 15.82 -19.67
C GLN A 54 -5.52 14.32 -19.33
N ASP A 55 -6.73 13.80 -19.09
CA ASP A 55 -7.00 12.39 -18.76
C ASP A 55 -6.17 11.87 -17.59
N ALA A 56 -5.84 12.74 -16.63
CA ALA A 56 -5.27 12.33 -15.35
C ALA A 56 -6.38 11.75 -14.47
N LYS A 57 -6.15 10.58 -13.90
CA LYS A 57 -7.08 9.96 -12.94
C LYS A 57 -6.93 10.65 -11.60
N ILE A 58 -8.03 11.16 -11.08
CA ILE A 58 -8.09 11.79 -9.76
C ILE A 58 -8.95 10.95 -8.86
N PHE A 59 -8.45 10.67 -7.66
CA PHE A 59 -9.20 10.10 -6.54
C PHE A 59 -9.30 11.13 -5.43
N ILE A 60 -10.49 11.29 -4.87
CA ILE A 60 -10.68 12.04 -3.64
C ILE A 60 -11.36 11.16 -2.60
N ASN A 61 -10.96 11.26 -1.34
CA ASN A 61 -11.63 10.61 -0.23
C ASN A 61 -11.85 11.60 0.91
N SER A 62 -13.05 11.55 1.49
CA SER A 62 -13.39 12.36 2.65
C SER A 62 -12.82 11.74 3.93
N VAL A 63 -12.32 12.59 4.83
CA VAL A 63 -11.69 12.15 6.08
C VAL A 63 -12.73 11.66 7.09
N THR A 64 -13.92 12.30 7.15
CA THR A 64 -14.95 11.98 8.16
C THR A 64 -15.98 10.94 7.68
N TYR A 65 -16.42 11.05 6.39
CA TYR A 65 -17.55 10.27 5.89
C TYR A 65 -17.17 9.03 5.09
N TYR A 66 -15.89 8.78 4.86
CA TYR A 66 -15.37 7.63 4.10
C TYR A 66 -15.90 7.53 2.67
N ASN A 67 -16.29 8.67 2.08
CA ASN A 67 -16.77 8.71 0.71
C ASN A 67 -15.59 8.79 -0.25
N TYR A 68 -15.62 7.94 -1.29
CA TYR A 68 -14.63 7.92 -2.36
C TYR A 68 -15.28 8.39 -3.65
N PHE A 69 -14.60 9.29 -4.36
CA PHE A 69 -15.00 9.73 -5.68
C PHE A 69 -13.78 9.68 -6.60
N ASP A 70 -14.02 9.37 -7.88
CA ASP A 70 -12.97 9.41 -8.87
C ASP A 70 -13.48 9.95 -10.20
N THR A 71 -12.59 10.59 -10.94
CA THR A 71 -12.87 11.10 -12.29
C THR A 71 -11.58 11.30 -13.07
N LEU A 72 -11.70 11.71 -14.34
CA LEU A 72 -10.58 12.09 -15.21
C LEU A 72 -10.60 13.60 -15.44
N THR A 73 -9.42 14.19 -15.59
CA THR A 73 -9.29 15.59 -16.03
C THR A 73 -9.69 15.75 -17.49
N ASP A 74 -10.31 16.87 -17.79
CA ASP A 74 -10.66 17.30 -19.15
C ASP A 74 -9.43 17.76 -19.96
N SER A 75 -9.67 18.30 -21.18
CA SER A 75 -8.62 18.84 -22.06
C SER A 75 -7.89 20.06 -21.48
N GLY A 76 -8.43 20.70 -20.47
CA GLY A 76 -7.81 21.81 -19.70
C GLY A 76 -7.09 21.35 -18.44
N GLY A 77 -6.96 20.03 -18.21
CA GLY A 77 -6.40 19.46 -17.00
C GLY A 77 -7.29 19.63 -15.76
N GLN A 78 -8.59 19.87 -15.94
CA GLN A 78 -9.53 20.16 -14.86
C GLN A 78 -10.53 19.03 -14.66
N ALA A 79 -10.91 18.81 -13.40
CA ALA A 79 -11.99 17.91 -13.02
C ALA A 79 -12.85 18.57 -11.93
N SER A 80 -14.14 18.28 -11.93
CA SER A 80 -15.08 18.79 -10.95
C SER A 80 -15.75 17.63 -10.20
N PHE A 81 -15.80 17.74 -8.88
CA PHE A 81 -16.56 16.88 -7.99
C PHE A 81 -17.72 17.72 -7.44
N GLU A 82 -18.91 17.43 -7.94
CA GLU A 82 -20.11 18.21 -7.61
C GLU A 82 -20.83 17.62 -6.41
N LYS A 83 -21.45 18.50 -5.62
CA LYS A 83 -22.33 18.15 -4.52
C LYS A 83 -21.71 17.21 -3.47
N ILE A 84 -20.44 17.38 -3.19
CA ILE A 84 -19.77 16.67 -2.09
C ILE A 84 -20.14 17.31 -0.74
N LEU A 85 -19.99 16.55 0.34
CA LEU A 85 -20.26 17.05 1.69
C LEU A 85 -19.12 17.94 2.18
N PRO A 86 -19.39 18.96 3.01
CA PRO A 86 -18.34 19.66 3.73
C PRO A 86 -17.52 18.70 4.57
N ASP A 87 -16.20 18.65 4.33
CA ASP A 87 -15.26 17.79 5.04
C ASP A 87 -13.82 18.18 4.67
N GLN A 88 -12.86 17.51 5.26
CA GLN A 88 -11.48 17.46 4.75
C GLN A 88 -11.36 16.35 3.71
N TYR A 89 -10.67 16.61 2.63
CA TYR A 89 -10.47 15.67 1.55
C TYR A 89 -8.99 15.44 1.26
N ASN A 90 -8.66 14.19 1.01
CA ASN A 90 -7.37 13.80 0.44
C ASN A 90 -7.54 13.59 -1.06
N ILE A 91 -6.58 14.09 -1.84
CA ILE A 91 -6.58 14.05 -3.30
C ILE A 91 -5.34 13.28 -3.75
N SER A 92 -5.53 12.25 -4.58
CA SER A 92 -4.46 11.51 -5.25
C SER A 92 -4.67 11.56 -6.76
N VAL A 93 -3.59 11.83 -7.49
CA VAL A 93 -3.61 11.98 -8.96
C VAL A 93 -2.58 11.06 -9.58
N THR A 94 -2.97 10.40 -10.66
CA THR A 94 -2.09 9.54 -11.47
C THR A 94 -2.36 9.76 -12.97
N LYS A 95 -1.30 9.87 -13.77
CA LYS A 95 -1.35 9.88 -15.23
C LYS A 95 -0.28 8.96 -15.82
N LYS A 96 -0.72 7.90 -16.52
CA LYS A 96 0.18 7.06 -17.33
C LYS A 96 0.36 7.69 -18.71
N ILE A 97 1.61 7.86 -19.11
CA ILE A 97 2.01 8.42 -20.41
C ILE A 97 2.81 7.36 -21.17
N VAL A 98 2.38 7.06 -22.38
CA VAL A 98 3.10 6.15 -23.28
C VAL A 98 3.65 6.96 -24.45
N GLN A 99 4.96 6.94 -24.64
CA GLN A 99 5.65 7.66 -25.70
C GLN A 99 6.52 6.71 -26.53
N THR A 100 6.68 7.03 -27.80
CA THR A 100 7.72 6.38 -28.65
C THR A 100 8.92 7.31 -28.76
N ILE A 101 10.04 6.94 -28.16
CA ILE A 101 11.29 7.69 -28.21
C ILE A 101 12.30 6.82 -28.95
N GLU A 102 12.87 7.33 -30.06
CA GLU A 102 13.85 6.60 -30.89
C GLU A 102 13.38 5.19 -31.30
N GLY A 103 12.07 5.05 -31.59
CA GLY A 103 11.47 3.76 -31.98
C GLY A 103 11.20 2.78 -30.83
N LYS A 104 11.44 3.18 -29.60
CA LYS A 104 11.12 2.39 -28.39
C LYS A 104 9.94 2.99 -27.67
N THR A 105 9.04 2.14 -27.22
CA THR A 105 7.94 2.56 -26.33
C THR A 105 8.51 2.82 -24.93
N VAL A 106 8.28 4.02 -24.42
CA VAL A 106 8.64 4.43 -23.07
C VAL A 106 7.37 4.76 -22.31
N GLU A 107 7.15 4.09 -21.21
CA GLU A 107 6.07 4.41 -20.27
C GLU A 107 6.60 5.32 -19.16
N ARG A 108 5.79 6.30 -18.79
CA ARG A 108 6.04 7.20 -17.65
C ARG A 108 4.75 7.36 -16.88
N VAL A 109 4.86 7.46 -15.57
CA VAL A 109 3.75 7.80 -14.69
C VAL A 109 4.03 9.15 -14.05
N LEU A 110 3.05 10.03 -14.04
CA LEU A 110 3.06 11.28 -13.28
C LEU A 110 2.11 11.12 -12.12
N ASN A 111 2.59 11.35 -10.90
CA ASN A 111 1.80 11.27 -9.68
C ASN A 111 1.87 12.57 -8.89
N GLY A 112 0.77 12.85 -8.16
CA GLY A 112 0.67 13.96 -7.23
C GLY A 112 -0.35 13.68 -6.14
N GLN A 113 -0.22 14.38 -5.01
CA GLN A 113 -1.20 14.29 -3.93
C GLN A 113 -1.33 15.60 -3.17
N MET A 114 -2.48 15.78 -2.53
CA MET A 114 -2.73 16.79 -1.49
C MET A 114 -3.53 16.16 -0.38
N SER A 115 -3.26 16.53 0.87
CA SER A 115 -3.94 15.96 2.04
C SER A 115 -4.65 17.02 2.83
N ASN A 116 -5.74 16.63 3.51
CA ASN A 116 -6.48 17.48 4.45
C ASN A 116 -6.97 18.80 3.86
N ILE A 117 -7.45 18.76 2.62
CA ILE A 117 -8.01 19.95 1.95
C ILE A 117 -9.37 20.25 2.55
N GLU A 118 -9.49 21.37 3.25
CA GLU A 118 -10.72 21.82 3.89
C GLU A 118 -11.74 22.31 2.87
N ILE A 119 -12.93 21.70 2.85
CA ILE A 119 -14.07 22.09 2.03
C ILE A 119 -15.26 22.34 2.95
N SER A 120 -15.42 23.57 3.43
CA SER A 120 -16.43 23.89 4.46
C SER A 120 -17.19 25.18 4.24
N GLY A 121 -16.63 26.15 3.53
CA GLY A 121 -17.18 27.50 3.45
C GLY A 121 -17.75 27.91 2.09
N GLY A 122 -17.65 27.06 1.07
CA GLY A 122 -18.06 27.33 -0.29
C GLY A 122 -17.31 26.46 -1.28
N ASP A 123 -17.57 26.65 -2.57
CA ASP A 123 -16.87 25.94 -3.64
C ASP A 123 -15.37 26.18 -3.54
N THR A 124 -14.60 25.13 -3.72
CA THR A 124 -13.15 25.13 -3.53
C THR A 124 -12.44 24.78 -4.83
N GLU A 125 -11.38 25.52 -5.17
CA GLU A 125 -10.50 25.20 -6.29
C GLU A 125 -9.10 24.90 -5.76
N VAL A 126 -8.50 23.79 -6.23
CA VAL A 126 -7.14 23.38 -5.86
C VAL A 126 -6.32 23.01 -7.09
N THR A 127 -5.00 23.20 -7.02
CA THR A 127 -4.07 22.74 -8.04
C THR A 127 -3.17 21.66 -7.46
N VAL A 128 -3.19 20.48 -8.09
CA VAL A 128 -2.30 19.37 -7.76
C VAL A 128 -1.14 19.36 -8.76
N TYR A 129 0.06 19.50 -8.25
CA TYR A 129 1.27 19.38 -9.05
C TYR A 129 1.70 17.93 -9.12
N VAL A 130 1.94 17.43 -10.34
CA VAL A 130 2.39 16.05 -10.55
C VAL A 130 3.86 16.01 -10.97
N GLN A 131 4.51 14.91 -10.62
CA GLN A 131 5.92 14.66 -10.92
C GLN A 131 6.11 13.22 -11.41
N PRO A 132 7.20 12.93 -12.20
CA PRO A 132 7.48 11.60 -12.66
C PRO A 132 7.68 10.62 -11.51
N ALA A 133 7.05 9.46 -11.64
CA ALA A 133 7.28 8.30 -10.79
C ALA A 133 8.28 7.34 -11.46
N SER A 134 9.04 6.60 -10.67
CA SER A 134 9.86 5.49 -11.14
C SER A 134 9.03 4.23 -11.17
N LEU A 135 8.90 3.58 -12.35
CA LEU A 135 8.24 2.28 -12.46
C LEU A 135 9.26 1.17 -12.23
N GLY A 136 8.95 0.27 -11.32
CA GLY A 136 9.77 -0.90 -11.03
C GLY A 136 9.54 -2.02 -12.05
N LYS A 137 10.61 -2.75 -12.39
CA LYS A 137 10.49 -4.03 -13.11
C LYS A 137 10.23 -5.18 -12.15
N LEU A 138 10.80 -5.09 -10.95
CA LEU A 138 10.50 -5.94 -9.80
C LEU A 138 9.58 -5.16 -8.88
N ILE A 139 8.43 -5.72 -8.56
CA ILE A 139 7.38 -5.07 -7.77
C ILE A 139 6.81 -6.03 -6.74
N PHE A 140 6.20 -5.49 -5.69
CA PHE A 140 5.40 -6.30 -4.76
C PHE A 140 4.08 -6.70 -5.43
N SER A 141 3.80 -8.01 -5.51
CA SER A 141 2.51 -8.53 -5.96
C SER A 141 1.52 -8.71 -4.81
N GLU A 142 1.97 -9.24 -3.68
CA GLU A 142 1.16 -9.38 -2.46
C GLU A 142 1.97 -9.03 -1.22
N ILE A 143 1.33 -8.35 -0.27
CA ILE A 143 1.87 -8.13 1.07
C ILE A 143 0.83 -8.57 2.09
N TYR A 144 1.17 -9.61 2.85
CA TYR A 144 0.38 -10.05 3.98
C TYR A 144 1.06 -9.67 5.29
N TYR A 145 0.60 -8.59 5.89
CA TYR A 145 1.14 -8.00 7.12
C TYR A 145 0.19 -8.13 8.30
N ASN A 146 -1.09 -8.42 8.03
CA ASN A 146 -2.19 -8.19 8.97
C ASN A 146 -2.27 -9.24 10.08
N GLY A 147 -1.77 -10.45 9.85
CA GLY A 147 -1.88 -11.57 10.76
C GLY A 147 -3.28 -12.20 10.81
N SER A 148 -3.38 -13.31 11.51
CA SER A 148 -4.58 -14.14 11.57
C SER A 148 -5.30 -14.03 12.91
N PRO A 149 -6.66 -14.04 12.93
CA PRO A 149 -7.44 -14.13 14.15
C PRO A 149 -7.25 -15.49 14.81
N SER A 150 -6.89 -15.52 16.08
CA SER A 150 -6.68 -16.74 16.82
C SER A 150 -7.50 -16.78 18.09
N ARG A 151 -8.14 -17.94 18.36
CA ARG A 151 -8.85 -18.20 19.62
C ARG A 151 -7.96 -18.76 20.72
N ILE A 152 -6.81 -19.31 20.35
CA ILE A 152 -5.88 -19.98 21.27
C ILE A 152 -4.78 -19.03 21.70
N ARG A 153 -4.26 -18.24 20.76
CA ARG A 153 -3.36 -17.11 20.98
C ARG A 153 -4.12 -15.87 20.58
N PRO A 154 -4.20 -14.83 21.41
CA PRO A 154 -5.10 -13.69 21.13
C PRO A 154 -4.85 -13.05 19.77
N ASN A 155 -3.62 -13.12 19.25
CA ASN A 155 -3.25 -12.57 17.95
C ASN A 155 -2.10 -13.39 17.39
N TYR A 156 -2.16 -13.75 16.12
CA TYR A 156 -1.10 -14.46 15.43
C TYR A 156 -0.62 -13.64 14.25
N TYR A 157 0.68 -13.42 14.13
CA TYR A 157 1.28 -12.52 13.14
C TYR A 157 2.67 -12.97 12.65
N HIS A 158 3.07 -14.21 12.94
CA HIS A 158 4.28 -14.84 12.38
C HIS A 158 4.06 -15.42 10.98
N ASP A 159 2.84 -15.33 10.47
CA ASP A 159 2.41 -15.79 9.17
C ASP A 159 2.52 -14.70 8.06
N GLN A 160 3.27 -13.64 8.33
CA GLN A 160 3.48 -12.55 7.38
C GLN A 160 4.39 -12.97 6.22
N PHE A 161 4.13 -12.39 5.04
CA PHE A 161 5.01 -12.54 3.89
C PHE A 161 4.90 -11.34 2.95
N THR A 162 5.94 -11.19 2.13
CA THR A 162 5.92 -10.35 0.93
C THR A 162 6.18 -11.23 -0.30
N GLU A 163 5.53 -10.88 -1.39
CA GLU A 163 5.74 -11.55 -2.67
C GLU A 163 6.28 -10.56 -3.69
N ILE A 164 7.40 -10.91 -4.33
CA ILE A 164 8.05 -10.12 -5.37
C ILE A 164 7.69 -10.72 -6.73
N TYR A 165 7.33 -9.87 -7.66
CA TYR A 165 6.94 -10.23 -9.01
C TYR A 165 7.83 -9.57 -10.07
N ASN A 166 8.25 -10.32 -11.08
CA ASN A 166 8.91 -9.77 -12.25
C ASN A 166 7.87 -9.33 -13.29
N ASN A 167 7.53 -8.06 -13.26
CA ASN A 167 6.55 -7.43 -14.16
C ASN A 167 7.13 -7.10 -15.54
N SER A 168 8.41 -7.37 -15.79
CA SER A 168 9.10 -7.08 -17.05
C SER A 168 9.11 -8.26 -18.01
N THR A 169 9.69 -8.05 -19.18
CA THR A 169 9.91 -9.08 -20.20
C THR A 169 11.32 -9.70 -20.13
N ASP A 170 12.16 -9.22 -19.22
CA ASP A 170 13.56 -9.66 -19.07
C ASP A 170 13.67 -10.60 -17.86
N THR A 171 14.59 -11.55 -17.88
CA THR A 171 15.01 -12.24 -16.66
C THR A 171 15.76 -11.27 -15.77
N LEU A 172 15.32 -11.11 -14.53
CA LEU A 172 15.92 -10.28 -13.51
C LEU A 172 16.55 -11.14 -12.42
N TYR A 173 17.29 -10.52 -11.50
CA TYR A 173 17.96 -11.21 -10.42
C TYR A 173 17.64 -10.52 -9.10
N LEU A 174 17.35 -11.29 -8.07
CA LEU A 174 17.07 -10.77 -6.73
C LEU A 174 18.33 -10.48 -5.93
N ASP A 175 19.46 -11.08 -6.33
CA ASP A 175 20.76 -10.89 -5.66
C ASP A 175 21.03 -9.43 -5.34
N GLY A 176 21.33 -9.15 -4.08
CA GLY A 176 21.68 -7.82 -3.62
C GLY A 176 20.51 -6.83 -3.46
N LYS A 177 19.30 -7.17 -3.89
CA LYS A 177 18.12 -6.33 -3.62
C LYS A 177 17.79 -6.37 -2.14
N ILE A 178 17.19 -5.30 -1.63
CA ILE A 178 16.89 -5.15 -0.21
C ILE A 178 15.40 -4.90 -0.04
N ILE A 179 14.76 -5.64 0.89
CA ILE A 179 13.45 -5.32 1.40
C ILE A 179 13.63 -4.64 2.76
N CYS A 180 12.96 -3.52 2.97
CA CYS A 180 12.96 -2.86 4.26
C CYS A 180 11.60 -2.19 4.57
N ASP A 181 11.41 -1.89 5.86
CA ASP A 181 10.27 -1.16 6.37
C ASP A 181 10.66 0.27 6.77
N ALA A 182 9.85 1.25 6.40
CA ALA A 182 10.09 2.64 6.74
C ALA A 182 9.64 2.98 8.15
N GLU A 183 10.40 3.81 8.85
CA GLU A 183 10.06 4.29 10.18
C GLU A 183 8.84 5.20 10.17
N TYR A 184 8.01 5.06 11.17
CA TYR A 184 6.79 5.86 11.34
C TYR A 184 7.11 7.34 11.62
N GLY A 185 6.39 8.23 10.91
CA GLY A 185 6.41 9.67 11.18
C GLY A 185 7.74 10.38 10.87
N TYR A 186 8.69 9.70 10.22
CA TYR A 186 9.97 10.31 9.86
C TYR A 186 9.94 10.79 8.39
N ILE A 187 10.17 12.07 8.18
CA ILE A 187 10.20 12.69 6.85
C ILE A 187 11.60 13.23 6.58
N ASP A 188 12.23 12.75 5.51
CA ASP A 188 13.50 13.22 4.98
C ASP A 188 13.36 13.40 3.46
N GLU A 189 13.89 14.48 2.91
CA GLU A 189 13.79 14.77 1.48
C GLU A 189 14.57 13.77 0.60
N LYS A 190 15.67 13.20 1.12
CA LYS A 190 16.62 12.40 0.35
C LYS A 190 16.61 10.92 0.69
N TYR A 191 16.33 10.60 1.95
CA TYR A 191 16.50 9.26 2.48
C TYR A 191 15.21 8.70 3.04
N ILE A 192 15.03 7.38 2.89
CA ILE A 192 14.12 6.60 3.68
C ILE A 192 14.88 6.06 4.89
N HIS A 193 14.20 5.95 6.05
CA HIS A 193 14.77 5.48 7.31
C HIS A 193 14.08 4.18 7.71
N CYS A 194 14.84 3.10 7.82
CA CYS A 194 14.31 1.76 8.00
C CYS A 194 14.67 1.17 9.36
N VAL A 195 13.74 0.50 9.99
CA VAL A 195 13.95 -0.25 11.24
C VAL A 195 14.48 -1.65 10.98
N HIS A 196 14.07 -2.28 9.89
CA HIS A 196 14.59 -3.55 9.41
C HIS A 196 15.00 -3.41 7.95
N ALA A 197 16.09 -4.06 7.58
CA ALA A 197 16.56 -4.15 6.21
C ALA A 197 17.21 -5.51 5.98
N ASN A 198 16.69 -6.25 5.01
CA ASN A 198 17.13 -7.60 4.69
C ASN A 198 17.42 -7.70 3.19
N GLN A 199 18.57 -8.25 2.85
CA GLN A 199 19.07 -8.34 1.49
C GLN A 199 18.93 -9.77 0.97
N PHE A 200 18.50 -9.92 -0.26
CA PHE A 200 18.59 -11.19 -0.97
C PHE A 200 20.06 -11.60 -1.08
N PRO A 201 20.38 -12.85 -0.70
CA PRO A 201 21.75 -13.35 -0.82
C PRO A 201 22.14 -13.47 -2.30
N GLY A 202 23.41 -13.86 -2.55
CA GLY A 202 23.91 -14.16 -3.88
C GLY A 202 25.03 -13.22 -4.32
N THR A 203 25.54 -13.50 -5.53
CA THR A 203 26.72 -12.84 -6.09
C THR A 203 26.40 -12.07 -7.38
N GLY A 204 25.11 -11.92 -7.70
CA GLY A 204 24.59 -11.10 -8.78
C GLY A 204 23.74 -11.86 -9.81
N LYS A 205 23.81 -13.21 -9.86
CA LYS A 205 23.00 -14.05 -10.77
C LYS A 205 22.60 -15.41 -10.20
N ASP A 206 22.60 -15.54 -8.91
CA ASP A 206 22.30 -16.81 -8.24
C ASP A 206 20.79 -17.03 -8.07
N TYR A 207 20.02 -15.93 -8.00
CA TYR A 207 18.59 -15.98 -7.79
C TYR A 207 17.82 -15.29 -8.93
N PRO A 208 17.72 -15.95 -10.11
CA PRO A 208 16.96 -15.42 -11.22
C PRO A 208 15.45 -15.42 -10.90
N ILE A 209 14.76 -14.42 -11.41
CA ILE A 209 13.29 -14.34 -11.45
C ILE A 209 12.86 -14.10 -12.90
N LEU A 210 12.17 -15.07 -13.47
CA LEU A 210 11.77 -15.04 -14.88
C LEU A 210 10.60 -14.06 -15.11
N PRO A 211 10.38 -13.58 -16.35
CA PRO A 211 9.22 -12.78 -16.67
C PRO A 211 7.90 -13.44 -16.23
N GLY A 212 7.12 -12.76 -15.39
CA GLY A 212 5.88 -13.30 -14.87
C GLY A 212 6.02 -14.28 -13.70
N GLU A 213 7.22 -14.44 -13.15
CA GLU A 213 7.47 -15.28 -11.97
C GLU A 213 7.29 -14.50 -10.68
N MET A 214 6.83 -15.18 -9.62
CA MET A 214 6.72 -14.70 -8.24
C MET A 214 7.78 -15.36 -7.36
N LYS A 215 8.22 -14.64 -6.32
CA LYS A 215 9.07 -15.16 -5.25
C LYS A 215 8.54 -14.71 -3.90
N ILE A 216 8.33 -15.68 -3.01
CA ILE A 216 7.77 -15.46 -1.68
C ILE A 216 8.90 -15.33 -0.67
N VAL A 217 8.85 -14.26 0.11
CA VAL A 217 9.71 -14.04 1.29
C VAL A 217 8.83 -14.15 2.53
N ALA A 218 8.94 -15.24 3.25
CA ALA A 218 8.16 -15.51 4.45
C ALA A 218 8.84 -14.89 5.69
N GLN A 219 8.05 -14.56 6.69
CA GLN A 219 8.57 -14.28 8.02
C GLN A 219 9.10 -15.59 8.63
N ASP A 220 8.26 -16.64 8.73
CA ASP A 220 8.65 -18.02 9.00
C ASP A 220 8.15 -18.91 7.85
N ALA A 221 9.04 -19.68 7.22
CA ALA A 221 8.70 -20.52 6.07
C ALA A 221 8.09 -21.88 6.49
N ILE A 222 7.06 -21.85 7.34
CA ILE A 222 6.38 -23.05 7.88
C ILE A 222 4.89 -23.09 7.48
N ASP A 223 4.23 -24.19 7.81
CA ASP A 223 2.77 -24.28 7.70
C ASP A 223 2.11 -23.71 8.97
N HIS A 224 1.70 -22.46 8.90
CA HIS A 224 1.06 -21.74 10.02
C HIS A 224 -0.35 -22.26 10.33
N THR A 225 -0.98 -23.02 9.41
CA THR A 225 -2.32 -23.59 9.64
C THR A 225 -2.35 -24.59 10.80
N PHE A 226 -1.21 -25.16 11.16
CA PHE A 226 -1.07 -26.00 12.36
C PHE A 226 -1.32 -25.21 13.66
N PHE A 227 -0.98 -23.93 13.69
CA PHE A 227 -1.16 -23.09 14.86
C PHE A 227 -2.49 -22.34 14.83
N VAL A 228 -2.87 -21.86 13.67
CA VAL A 228 -4.09 -21.09 13.41
C VAL A 228 -4.72 -21.57 12.11
N PRO A 229 -5.81 -22.38 12.16
CA PRO A 229 -6.38 -23.05 10.96
C PRO A 229 -6.82 -22.11 9.82
N VAL A 230 -7.03 -20.82 10.10
CA VAL A 230 -7.39 -19.82 9.09
C VAL A 230 -6.18 -19.08 8.52
N SER A 231 -4.97 -19.38 9.01
CA SER A 231 -3.73 -18.80 8.52
C SER A 231 -3.28 -19.42 7.18
N VAL A 232 -2.05 -19.21 6.78
CA VAL A 232 -1.48 -19.65 5.51
C VAL A 232 -0.42 -20.73 5.69
N ASN A 233 -0.18 -21.48 4.65
CA ASN A 233 0.96 -22.41 4.55
C ASN A 233 2.07 -21.73 3.74
N LEU A 234 3.19 -21.39 4.39
CA LEU A 234 4.36 -20.78 3.79
C LEU A 234 5.54 -21.76 3.63
N SER A 235 5.33 -23.05 3.81
CA SER A 235 6.40 -24.08 3.71
C SER A 235 7.04 -24.19 2.31
N ASN A 236 6.44 -23.55 1.30
CA ASN A 236 6.95 -23.45 -0.07
C ASN A 236 7.54 -22.06 -0.39
N ALA A 237 7.79 -21.22 0.62
CA ALA A 237 8.44 -19.94 0.41
C ALA A 237 9.84 -20.11 -0.21
N ASP A 238 10.25 -19.15 -1.04
CA ASP A 238 11.57 -19.16 -1.70
C ASP A 238 12.66 -18.64 -0.75
N PHE A 239 12.28 -17.72 0.12
CA PHE A 239 13.16 -17.09 1.11
C PHE A 239 12.43 -16.92 2.44
N GLU A 240 13.22 -16.79 3.53
CA GLU A 240 12.69 -16.40 4.83
C GLU A 240 13.57 -15.38 5.51
N TYR A 241 12.97 -14.58 6.39
CA TYR A 241 13.72 -13.77 7.33
C TYR A 241 14.20 -14.66 8.47
N TYR A 242 15.43 -14.43 8.93
CA TYR A 242 15.97 -15.15 10.08
C TYR A 242 16.84 -14.24 10.94
N VAL A 243 16.46 -14.12 12.20
CA VAL A 243 17.19 -13.33 13.20
C VAL A 243 18.05 -14.25 14.06
N TYR A 244 19.17 -14.67 13.52
CA TYR A 244 20.06 -15.74 13.99
C TYR A 244 20.56 -15.63 15.46
N ASP A 245 20.45 -14.47 16.08
CA ASP A 245 20.86 -14.20 17.47
C ASP A 245 19.66 -14.06 18.42
N GLN A 246 18.47 -14.43 17.97
CA GLN A 246 17.23 -14.47 18.73
C GLN A 246 16.63 -15.88 18.71
N ASP A 247 15.56 -16.08 19.50
CA ASP A 247 14.75 -17.30 19.48
C ASP A 247 13.73 -17.21 18.31
N ASP A 248 14.25 -17.33 17.09
CA ASP A 248 13.53 -17.23 15.83
C ASP A 248 13.48 -18.58 15.11
N VAL A 249 12.50 -18.79 14.26
CA VAL A 249 12.34 -20.02 13.47
C VAL A 249 13.26 -19.98 12.27
N ASP A 250 14.01 -21.05 12.04
CA ASP A 250 14.88 -21.26 10.88
C ASP A 250 14.46 -22.54 10.18
N VAL A 251 14.09 -22.48 8.92
CA VAL A 251 13.78 -23.65 8.09
C VAL A 251 14.98 -23.96 7.19
N PRO A 252 15.83 -24.96 7.52
CA PRO A 252 17.11 -25.18 6.84
C PRO A 252 17.04 -25.46 5.34
N SER A 253 15.85 -25.76 4.81
CA SER A 253 15.62 -26.00 3.38
C SER A 253 15.23 -24.74 2.61
N VAL A 254 14.97 -23.64 3.29
CA VAL A 254 14.62 -22.32 2.71
C VAL A 254 15.82 -21.39 2.80
N THR A 255 15.99 -20.55 1.81
CA THR A 255 17.12 -19.63 1.78
C THR A 255 16.87 -18.42 2.70
N ASN A 256 17.76 -18.21 3.67
CA ASN A 256 17.66 -17.05 4.56
C ASN A 256 18.06 -15.75 3.86
N MET A 257 17.28 -14.69 4.11
CA MET A 257 17.68 -13.32 3.79
C MET A 257 18.90 -12.91 4.61
N VAL A 258 19.77 -12.08 4.03
CA VAL A 258 20.93 -11.52 4.74
C VAL A 258 20.47 -10.31 5.54
N ARG A 259 20.56 -10.37 6.85
CA ARG A 259 20.26 -9.26 7.74
C ARG A 259 21.26 -8.12 7.58
N ILE A 260 20.82 -6.99 7.03
CA ILE A 260 21.61 -5.75 6.95
C ILE A 260 21.42 -4.92 8.22
N HIS A 261 20.17 -4.78 8.65
CA HIS A 261 19.82 -4.05 9.86
C HIS A 261 18.57 -4.67 10.53
N HIS A 262 18.62 -4.74 11.86
CA HIS A 262 17.51 -5.19 12.69
C HIS A 262 17.55 -4.41 13.99
N LYS A 263 16.67 -3.42 14.13
CA LYS A 263 16.72 -2.46 15.22
C LYS A 263 16.18 -3.05 16.52
N TYR A 264 15.12 -3.83 16.45
CA TYR A 264 14.47 -4.42 17.63
C TYR A 264 13.57 -5.61 17.24
N GLY A 265 13.19 -6.38 18.25
CA GLY A 265 12.31 -7.54 18.10
C GLY A 265 13.07 -8.87 18.07
N ARG A 266 12.32 -9.96 18.08
CA ARG A 266 12.86 -11.31 17.91
C ARG A 266 12.82 -11.75 16.48
N ASP A 267 11.81 -11.27 15.75
CA ASP A 267 11.53 -11.60 14.37
C ASP A 267 11.48 -10.33 13.52
N VAL A 268 11.63 -10.44 12.21
CA VAL A 268 11.37 -9.37 11.25
C VAL A 268 9.86 -9.33 10.99
N LEU A 269 9.16 -8.47 11.70
CA LEU A 269 7.71 -8.33 11.63
C LEU A 269 7.30 -6.95 11.13
N TYR A 270 6.44 -6.94 10.14
CA TYR A 270 5.77 -5.71 9.73
C TYR A 270 4.69 -5.32 10.73
N SER A 271 4.47 -4.03 10.90
CA SER A 271 3.35 -3.56 11.70
C SER A 271 2.02 -4.09 11.14
N VAL A 272 1.20 -4.69 11.99
CA VAL A 272 -0.14 -5.19 11.62
C VAL A 272 -1.16 -4.06 11.36
N MET A 273 -0.77 -2.81 11.61
CA MET A 273 -1.61 -1.61 11.43
C MET A 273 -1.13 -0.74 10.28
N ASN A 274 0.13 -0.38 10.27
CA ASN A 274 0.65 0.63 9.34
C ASN A 274 2.16 0.49 9.16
N CYS A 275 2.59 0.49 7.91
CA CYS A 275 4.00 0.50 7.53
C CYS A 275 4.14 0.99 6.09
N ALA A 276 5.35 1.34 5.68
CA ALA A 276 5.70 1.38 4.29
C ALA A 276 6.80 0.34 4.05
N VAL A 277 6.52 -0.61 3.15
CA VAL A 277 7.47 -1.64 2.73
C VAL A 277 8.06 -1.22 1.40
N VAL A 278 9.39 -1.28 1.27
CA VAL A 278 10.07 -0.88 0.05
C VAL A 278 11.05 -1.96 -0.43
N LEU A 279 11.15 -2.08 -1.74
CA LEU A 279 12.17 -2.85 -2.45
C LEU A 279 13.16 -1.87 -3.06
N LEU A 280 14.46 -2.04 -2.79
CA LEU A 280 15.49 -1.14 -3.27
C LEU A 280 16.78 -1.87 -3.66
N GLU A 281 17.66 -1.16 -4.36
CA GLU A 281 18.99 -1.64 -4.74
C GLU A 281 20.03 -0.57 -4.50
N VAL A 282 21.06 -0.91 -3.73
CA VAL A 282 22.25 -0.10 -3.52
C VAL A 282 23.51 -0.96 -3.59
N GLU A 283 24.62 -0.38 -3.99
CA GLU A 283 25.90 -1.10 -4.08
C GLU A 283 26.44 -1.45 -2.70
N ASP A 284 26.41 -0.52 -1.76
CA ASP A 284 26.81 -0.72 -0.36
C ASP A 284 25.69 -0.27 0.57
N PRO A 285 25.01 -1.21 1.26
CA PRO A 285 23.90 -0.87 2.15
C PRO A 285 24.31 -0.01 3.35
N TYR A 286 25.60 0.02 3.72
CA TYR A 286 26.07 0.79 4.87
C TYR A 286 26.59 2.19 4.51
N ALA A 287 26.69 2.53 3.22
CA ALA A 287 27.25 3.79 2.74
C ALA A 287 26.52 5.05 3.25
N TYR A 288 25.24 4.92 3.60
CA TYR A 288 24.39 6.05 3.99
C TYR A 288 24.24 6.22 5.50
N GLY A 289 24.77 5.27 6.28
CA GLY A 289 24.77 5.29 7.74
C GLY A 289 23.40 5.24 8.36
N TYR A 290 23.33 5.74 9.61
CA TYR A 290 22.14 5.68 10.45
C TYR A 290 21.66 7.08 10.81
N ASP A 291 20.40 7.19 11.22
CA ASP A 291 19.88 8.41 11.83
C ASP A 291 20.12 8.44 13.36
N ASN A 292 19.61 9.49 14.02
CA ASN A 292 19.74 9.64 15.48
C ASN A 292 18.89 8.64 16.29
N TYR A 293 18.02 7.90 15.62
CA TYR A 293 17.16 6.88 16.20
C TYR A 293 17.64 5.46 15.86
N GLU A 294 18.87 5.33 15.34
CA GLU A 294 19.46 4.05 14.93
C GLU A 294 18.72 3.36 13.75
N CYS A 295 17.94 4.08 12.97
CA CYS A 295 17.38 3.54 11.74
C CYS A 295 18.40 3.66 10.61
N ILE A 296 18.56 2.59 9.82
CA ILE A 296 19.44 2.61 8.63
C ILE A 296 18.81 3.47 7.53
N LYS A 297 19.64 4.22 6.80
CA LYS A 297 19.18 5.12 5.75
C LYS A 297 19.47 4.57 4.37
N PHE A 298 18.52 4.73 3.44
CA PHE A 298 18.71 4.46 2.03
C PHE A 298 18.23 5.65 1.19
N PRO A 299 18.89 5.97 0.06
CA PRO A 299 18.44 7.04 -0.81
C PRO A 299 17.10 6.69 -1.46
N LYS A 300 16.16 7.61 -1.47
CA LYS A 300 14.84 7.41 -2.11
C LYS A 300 14.97 7.08 -3.59
N SER A 301 16.00 7.58 -4.26
CA SER A 301 16.30 7.27 -5.66
C SER A 301 16.73 5.83 -5.94
N ALA A 302 17.03 5.05 -4.91
CA ALA A 302 17.37 3.63 -5.01
C ALA A 302 16.13 2.71 -4.91
N ILE A 303 14.98 3.27 -4.56
CA ILE A 303 13.73 2.52 -4.40
C ILE A 303 13.23 2.10 -5.78
N MET A 304 12.95 0.82 -5.92
CA MET A 304 12.42 0.17 -7.12
C MET A 304 10.89 0.08 -7.08
N ASP A 305 10.35 -0.23 -5.90
CA ASP A 305 8.92 -0.27 -5.62
C ASP A 305 8.69 0.01 -4.12
N GLY A 306 7.53 0.56 -3.79
CA GLY A 306 7.18 0.85 -2.41
C GLY A 306 5.68 0.94 -2.22
N VAL A 307 5.21 0.43 -1.09
CA VAL A 307 3.79 0.38 -0.74
C VAL A 307 3.60 0.88 0.68
N ASP A 308 2.81 1.95 0.81
CA ASP A 308 2.39 2.48 2.11
C ASP A 308 1.00 1.94 2.46
N TYR A 309 0.86 1.27 3.60
CA TYR A 309 -0.42 0.71 4.04
C TYR A 309 -0.80 1.16 5.45
N ARG A 310 -2.12 1.28 5.68
CA ARG A 310 -2.71 1.62 6.99
C ARG A 310 -4.04 0.93 7.22
N ASP A 311 -4.37 0.69 8.47
CA ASP A 311 -5.70 0.26 8.91
C ASP A 311 -6.74 1.39 8.78
N ASN A 312 -6.33 2.65 8.91
CA ASN A 312 -7.13 3.83 8.68
C ASN A 312 -6.63 4.64 7.47
N LEU A 313 -7.32 4.52 6.34
CA LEU A 313 -6.94 5.19 5.08
C LEU A 313 -7.10 6.71 5.09
N GLN A 314 -7.61 7.31 6.16
CA GLN A 314 -7.74 8.77 6.30
C GLN A 314 -6.50 9.42 6.87
N GLU A 315 -5.62 8.65 7.48
CA GLU A 315 -4.38 9.13 8.08
C GLU A 315 -3.29 9.36 7.02
N VAL A 316 -3.62 10.04 5.93
CA VAL A 316 -2.72 10.30 4.79
C VAL A 316 -1.55 11.21 5.18
N GLU A 317 -1.75 12.09 6.16
CA GLU A 317 -0.69 12.94 6.71
C GLU A 317 0.47 12.17 7.34
N TYR A 318 0.23 10.90 7.68
CA TYR A 318 1.26 10.03 8.25
C TYR A 318 1.89 9.09 7.24
N LYS A 319 1.67 9.30 5.94
CA LYS A 319 2.37 8.55 4.89
C LYS A 319 3.88 8.72 5.01
N ARG A 320 4.59 7.65 4.62
CA ARG A 320 6.06 7.60 4.66
C ARG A 320 6.71 7.78 3.30
N LEU A 321 5.97 7.45 2.24
CA LEU A 321 6.49 7.49 0.88
C LEU A 321 6.02 8.73 0.13
N ASP A 322 6.93 9.29 -0.67
CA ASP A 322 6.61 10.40 -1.57
C ASP A 322 5.69 9.93 -2.71
N PRO A 323 4.91 10.83 -3.32
CA PRO A 323 4.06 10.52 -4.47
C PRO A 323 4.82 9.96 -5.69
N SER A 324 6.11 10.23 -5.81
CA SER A 324 6.95 9.65 -6.87
C SER A 324 7.21 8.15 -6.68
N ILE A 325 7.06 7.64 -5.45
CA ILE A 325 7.22 6.23 -5.09
C ILE A 325 5.85 5.59 -4.90
N ASP A 326 4.99 6.20 -4.08
CA ASP A 326 3.61 5.76 -3.87
C ASP A 326 2.72 6.98 -3.61
N ALA A 327 1.92 7.38 -4.59
CA ALA A 327 0.96 8.47 -4.45
C ALA A 327 -0.33 8.04 -3.72
N GLY A 328 -0.51 6.74 -3.47
CA GLY A 328 -1.68 6.15 -2.84
C GLY A 328 -1.49 5.81 -1.37
N LEU A 329 -2.48 5.13 -0.83
CA LEU A 329 -2.50 4.47 0.47
C LEU A 329 -3.44 3.28 0.38
N THR A 330 -3.03 2.11 0.88
CA THR A 330 -3.83 0.89 0.82
C THR A 330 -4.02 0.25 2.20
N GLY A 331 -4.83 -0.82 2.28
CA GLY A 331 -5.22 -1.46 3.54
C GLY A 331 -6.67 -1.16 3.91
N GLY A 332 -6.91 -0.40 4.97
CA GLY A 332 -8.26 -0.01 5.37
C GLY A 332 -9.03 -1.12 6.09
N PHE A 333 -8.35 -2.03 6.78
CA PHE A 333 -8.98 -3.13 7.50
C PHE A 333 -8.37 -3.35 8.88
N PRO A 334 -9.15 -3.89 9.85
CA PRO A 334 -8.67 -4.09 11.21
C PRO A 334 -7.50 -5.07 11.30
N MET A 335 -6.67 -4.91 12.34
CA MET A 335 -5.62 -5.86 12.70
C MET A 335 -6.16 -7.29 12.85
N TYR A 336 -5.35 -8.27 12.50
CA TYR A 336 -5.63 -9.70 12.67
C TYR A 336 -6.92 -10.17 11.99
N SER A 337 -7.25 -9.57 10.84
CA SER A 337 -8.44 -9.93 10.07
C SER A 337 -8.19 -10.96 8.97
N ASN A 338 -6.97 -11.50 8.89
CA ASN A 338 -6.53 -12.45 7.87
C ASN A 338 -6.67 -11.92 6.43
N LYS A 339 -6.44 -10.61 6.27
CA LYS A 339 -6.53 -9.92 4.98
C LYS A 339 -5.15 -9.53 4.49
N SER A 340 -4.98 -9.57 3.18
CA SER A 340 -3.79 -9.08 2.51
C SER A 340 -4.13 -7.96 1.53
N ILE A 341 -3.09 -7.29 1.04
CA ILE A 341 -3.16 -6.39 -0.11
C ILE A 341 -2.47 -7.06 -1.28
N HIS A 342 -3.16 -7.16 -2.40
CA HIS A 342 -2.68 -7.82 -3.62
C HIS A 342 -2.77 -6.85 -4.80
N ARG A 343 -1.72 -6.78 -5.62
CA ARG A 343 -1.67 -5.90 -6.79
C ARG A 343 -2.63 -6.40 -7.86
N ARG A 344 -3.38 -5.49 -8.48
CA ARG A 344 -4.37 -5.79 -9.53
C ARG A 344 -3.68 -6.20 -10.82
N ILE A 345 -4.35 -7.02 -11.59
CA ILE A 345 -3.95 -7.33 -12.98
C ILE A 345 -4.32 -6.12 -13.85
N ASP A 346 -3.36 -5.63 -14.65
CA ASP A 346 -3.60 -4.60 -15.67
C ASP A 346 -4.09 -5.25 -16.98
N TYR A 347 -3.31 -6.21 -17.50
CA TYR A 347 -3.66 -6.99 -18.69
C TYR A 347 -2.87 -8.29 -18.74
N ILE A 348 -3.18 -9.12 -19.75
CA ILE A 348 -2.43 -10.35 -20.03
C ILE A 348 -1.73 -10.18 -21.39
N ASP A 349 -0.40 -10.33 -21.38
CA ASP A 349 0.46 -10.25 -22.57
C ASP A 349 1.01 -11.62 -22.93
N ASN A 350 0.51 -12.23 -24.01
CA ASN A 350 0.92 -13.55 -24.50
C ASN A 350 0.94 -14.64 -23.40
N GLY A 351 -0.03 -14.60 -22.48
CA GLY A 351 -0.16 -15.55 -21.37
C GLY A 351 0.61 -15.12 -20.10
N ARG A 352 1.41 -14.05 -20.16
CA ARG A 352 2.04 -13.44 -18.99
C ARG A 352 1.09 -12.40 -18.38
N VAL A 353 0.88 -12.50 -17.09
CA VAL A 353 0.17 -11.45 -16.35
C VAL A 353 1.05 -10.20 -16.27
N VAL A 354 0.45 -9.05 -16.49
CA VAL A 354 1.05 -7.73 -16.23
C VAL A 354 0.26 -7.09 -15.11
N LEU A 355 0.92 -6.81 -14.00
CA LEU A 355 0.31 -6.18 -12.85
C LEU A 355 0.30 -4.65 -12.99
N MET A 356 -0.73 -4.01 -12.44
CA MET A 356 -0.82 -2.55 -12.39
C MET A 356 0.38 -1.99 -11.63
N ASP A 357 1.06 -1.02 -12.23
CA ASP A 357 2.14 -0.26 -11.61
C ASP A 357 2.02 1.20 -12.02
N ASN A 358 1.27 1.95 -11.21
CA ASN A 358 1.08 3.39 -11.37
C ASN A 358 1.79 4.16 -10.24
N ASN A 359 2.56 3.47 -9.39
CA ASN A 359 3.08 4.01 -8.13
C ASN A 359 1.98 4.70 -7.31
N ASN A 360 0.84 4.05 -7.22
CA ASN A 360 -0.31 4.52 -6.48
C ASN A 360 -1.07 3.32 -5.88
N SER A 361 -0.75 2.98 -4.65
CA SER A 361 -1.27 1.80 -3.98
C SER A 361 -2.80 1.81 -3.80
N THR A 362 -3.45 2.98 -3.81
CA THR A 362 -4.92 3.08 -3.82
C THR A 362 -5.53 2.47 -5.08
N ILE A 363 -4.86 2.63 -6.23
CA ILE A 363 -5.32 2.15 -7.53
C ILE A 363 -4.78 0.75 -7.81
N ASP A 364 -3.49 0.55 -7.53
CA ASP A 364 -2.74 -0.64 -7.93
C ASP A 364 -3.13 -1.87 -7.11
N PHE A 365 -3.59 -1.68 -5.88
CA PHE A 365 -3.88 -2.79 -4.97
C PHE A 365 -5.38 -2.99 -4.73
N GLN A 366 -5.73 -4.20 -4.36
CA GLN A 366 -7.02 -4.61 -3.84
C GLN A 366 -6.83 -5.35 -2.51
N VAL A 367 -7.86 -5.35 -1.69
CA VAL A 367 -7.87 -6.10 -0.44
C VAL A 367 -8.43 -7.49 -0.68
N LEU A 368 -7.69 -8.53 -0.31
CA LEU A 368 -8.17 -9.89 -0.30
C LEU A 368 -8.68 -10.28 1.09
N ASN A 369 -9.75 -11.06 1.13
CA ASN A 369 -10.31 -11.59 2.38
C ASN A 369 -9.47 -12.74 2.96
N HIS A 370 -8.49 -13.22 2.20
CA HIS A 370 -7.56 -14.28 2.59
C HIS A 370 -6.30 -14.14 1.73
N PRO A 371 -5.10 -14.24 2.30
CA PRO A 371 -3.87 -14.17 1.53
C PRO A 371 -3.72 -15.38 0.59
N THR A 372 -3.07 -15.15 -0.57
CA THR A 372 -2.96 -16.12 -1.67
C THR A 372 -1.51 -16.32 -2.15
N PRO A 373 -0.56 -16.71 -1.26
CA PRO A 373 0.85 -16.78 -1.61
C PRO A 373 1.10 -17.65 -2.84
N GLY A 374 1.74 -17.09 -3.87
CA GLY A 374 2.06 -17.77 -5.14
C GLY A 374 0.92 -17.83 -6.15
N TYR A 375 -0.19 -17.14 -5.93
CA TYR A 375 -1.34 -17.14 -6.84
C TYR A 375 -1.86 -15.72 -7.12
N PHE A 376 -2.21 -15.49 -8.39
CA PHE A 376 -2.96 -14.29 -8.74
C PHE A 376 -4.41 -14.42 -8.31
N PHE A 377 -4.92 -13.35 -7.73
CA PHE A 377 -6.33 -13.22 -7.45
C PHE A 377 -6.85 -11.94 -8.11
N ASP A 378 -7.71 -12.09 -9.13
CA ASP A 378 -8.46 -10.99 -9.74
C ASP A 378 -9.94 -11.33 -9.74
N GLU A 379 -10.77 -10.49 -9.12
CA GLU A 379 -12.21 -10.65 -9.12
C GLU A 379 -12.83 -10.49 -10.52
N ALA A 380 -12.12 -9.82 -11.43
CA ALA A 380 -12.57 -9.64 -12.82
C ALA A 380 -12.41 -10.90 -13.69
N VAL A 381 -11.72 -11.93 -13.22
CA VAL A 381 -11.45 -13.18 -13.96
C VAL A 381 -12.42 -14.30 -13.56
N LYS A 382 -13.39 -14.03 -12.67
CA LYS A 382 -14.43 -15.00 -12.26
C LYS A 382 -15.58 -15.05 -13.25
#